data_8e4c3fb04d5551807e9d617a36aa4e03
#
_entry.id   8e4c3fb04d5551807e9d617a36aa4e03
#
_cell.length_a   1.000
_cell.length_b   1.000
_cell.length_c   1.000
_cell.angle_alpha   90.00
_cell.angle_beta   90.00
_cell.angle_gamma   90.00
#
_symmetry.space_group_name_H-M   'P 1'
#
loop_
_entity.id
_entity.type
_entity.pdbx_description
1 polymer ?
#
loop_
_entity_poly.entity_id
_entity_poly.type
_entity_poly.pdbx_seq_one_letter_code
_entity_poly.pdbx_strand_id
1 'polypeptide(L)'
;MKYCPSPWSYSRRPVREVTVGDPARGGVVLGGSHPVVKQSMLTCDTMDTAECVRQTLELVAVGCQIVRITAPTVKDAANLENIVRALREQDCHVPLVADIHFKPEAAMEAVKWVEKVRINPGNYADSKKFAIKEYTDEAYAAELARIEERFTPLVLEAQRLGRALRIGTNHGSLSDRIMNRYGDSPLGMVESALEFARICRKHDFHNFVFSMKSSNPKVMIECYRLLAARLELEGPDWNYPLHLGVTEAGEGEDGRIKSAIGIGSLLCDGIGDTIRVSLTEDSPREIAVCNDLLAQIPLLTGSHASVGNPALPWDPFNFKRRESVASPLGDLPAGAENLVRVVVERTTFETVAPKISVKADVRPEAVYEDLNLMEVDPLAEWPHPPCETQWITVRDGVTLPPITAFRLLAVRLAALGSRNPILLKDRLIAPRQALSQEAAQLQAAVNLGSLLADGLGDAIL
;
A
#
# COMPACT_ATOMS: atom_id res chain seq x y z
N MET A 1 9.77 16.35 -6.19
CA MET A 1 8.98 16.18 -4.95
C MET A 1 9.57 15.02 -4.15
N LYS A 2 9.62 15.14 -2.83
CA LYS A 2 10.13 14.09 -1.94
C LYS A 2 8.93 13.32 -1.36
N TYR A 3 8.93 11.98 -1.42
CA TYR A 3 7.82 11.15 -0.95
C TYR A 3 8.16 10.36 0.32
N CYS A 4 9.45 10.14 0.59
CA CYS A 4 9.96 9.47 1.78
C CYS A 4 11.22 10.17 2.28
N PRO A 5 11.67 9.89 3.52
CA PRO A 5 12.90 10.50 4.03
C PRO A 5 14.13 10.17 3.19
N SER A 6 14.25 8.91 2.74
CA SER A 6 15.28 8.46 1.81
C SER A 6 14.82 7.19 1.08
N PRO A 7 14.99 7.10 -0.26
CA PRO A 7 14.76 5.85 -0.99
C PRO A 7 15.93 4.86 -0.87
N TRP A 8 17.02 5.24 -0.19
CA TRP A 8 18.29 4.52 -0.09
C TRP A 8 18.57 3.95 1.30
N SER A 9 17.93 4.51 2.31
CA SER A 9 18.05 4.05 3.69
C SER A 9 16.69 4.16 4.38
N TYR A 10 16.31 3.12 5.10
CA TYR A 10 15.03 3.11 5.79
C TYR A 10 14.96 4.17 6.88
N SER A 11 13.92 4.97 6.80
CA SER A 11 13.49 5.85 7.88
C SER A 11 11.98 6.01 7.77
N ARG A 12 11.28 5.75 8.87
CA ARG A 12 9.84 5.95 8.89
C ARG A 12 9.52 7.43 8.68
N ARG A 13 8.53 7.72 7.82
CA ARG A 13 8.05 9.07 7.58
C ARG A 13 7.56 9.67 8.90
N PRO A 14 8.05 10.84 9.33
CA PRO A 14 7.54 11.54 10.52
C PRO A 14 6.08 11.95 10.30
N VAL A 15 5.20 11.52 11.17
CA VAL A 15 3.76 11.83 11.10
C VAL A 15 3.26 12.23 12.48
N ARG A 16 2.20 13.05 12.50
CA ARG A 16 1.49 13.38 13.73
C ARG A 16 0.77 12.17 14.28
N GLU A 17 0.43 12.23 15.54
CA GLU A 17 -0.39 11.22 16.20
C GLU A 17 -1.88 11.48 15.97
N VAL A 18 -2.62 10.40 15.70
CA VAL A 18 -4.07 10.37 15.59
C VAL A 18 -4.60 9.30 16.54
N THR A 19 -5.42 9.70 17.50
CA THR A 19 -5.97 8.80 18.50
C THR A 19 -7.32 8.24 18.04
N VAL A 20 -7.50 6.93 18.20
CA VAL A 20 -8.73 6.20 17.89
C VAL A 20 -9.19 5.45 19.14
N GLY A 21 -10.22 5.94 19.79
CA GLY A 21 -10.67 5.46 21.08
C GLY A 21 -9.79 5.93 22.25
N ASP A 22 -10.04 5.38 23.43
CA ASP A 22 -9.27 5.67 24.65
C ASP A 22 -8.09 4.68 24.78
N PRO A 23 -6.83 5.11 24.61
CA PRO A 23 -5.67 4.23 24.70
C PRO A 23 -5.55 3.50 26.06
N ALA A 24 -6.07 4.06 27.14
CA ALA A 24 -6.09 3.41 28.45
C ALA A 24 -7.09 2.24 28.52
N ARG A 25 -8.00 2.14 27.57
CA ARG A 25 -9.09 1.14 27.55
C ARG A 25 -9.14 0.36 26.24
N GLY A 26 -8.03 0.16 25.55
CA GLY A 26 -7.96 -0.61 24.31
C GLY A 26 -8.00 0.22 23.02
N GLY A 27 -8.09 1.54 23.12
CA GLY A 27 -7.88 2.44 21.98
C GLY A 27 -6.43 2.40 21.47
N VAL A 28 -6.20 2.99 20.32
CA VAL A 28 -4.88 3.00 19.66
C VAL A 28 -4.47 4.40 19.24
N VAL A 29 -3.16 4.62 19.17
CA VAL A 29 -2.55 5.82 18.59
C VAL A 29 -1.90 5.42 17.26
N LEU A 30 -2.25 6.15 16.20
CA LEU A 30 -1.70 5.98 14.85
C LEU A 30 -0.65 7.05 14.58
N GLY A 31 0.46 6.68 14.01
CA GLY A 31 1.54 7.63 13.68
C GLY A 31 2.55 7.83 14.80
N GLY A 32 3.29 8.93 14.78
CA GLY A 32 4.38 9.18 15.71
C GLY A 32 5.43 8.04 15.70
N SER A 33 5.86 7.64 16.88
CA SER A 33 6.75 6.49 17.08
C SER A 33 6.02 5.16 17.35
N HIS A 34 4.67 5.18 17.32
CA HIS A 34 3.86 4.00 17.60
C HIS A 34 3.99 2.93 16.52
N PRO A 35 3.88 1.64 16.87
CA PRO A 35 3.88 0.54 15.90
C PRO A 35 2.78 0.70 14.86
N VAL A 36 2.98 0.10 13.68
CA VAL A 36 1.95 0.04 12.63
C VAL A 36 0.76 -0.78 13.13
N VAL A 37 -0.43 -0.19 13.08
CA VAL A 37 -1.67 -0.77 13.63
C VAL A 37 -2.34 -1.68 12.62
N LYS A 38 -2.75 -2.87 13.04
CA LYS A 38 -3.45 -3.87 12.23
C LYS A 38 -4.96 -3.69 12.32
N GLN A 39 -5.60 -3.63 11.17
CA GLN A 39 -7.04 -3.51 11.04
C GLN A 39 -7.59 -4.64 10.18
N SER A 40 -8.78 -5.15 10.51
CA SER A 40 -9.58 -6.00 9.65
C SER A 40 -11.04 -5.56 9.67
N MET A 41 -11.95 -6.30 9.02
CA MET A 41 -13.36 -5.93 8.94
C MET A 41 -14.28 -7.13 9.09
N LEU A 42 -15.50 -6.85 9.54
CA LEU A 42 -16.58 -7.82 9.56
C LEU A 42 -17.09 -8.08 8.14
N THR A 43 -17.59 -9.29 7.94
CA THR A 43 -18.18 -9.75 6.67
C THR A 43 -19.69 -9.99 6.79
N CYS A 44 -20.24 -9.98 8.01
CA CYS A 44 -21.65 -10.18 8.29
C CYS A 44 -22.50 -8.94 8.04
N ASP A 45 -23.81 -9.14 8.06
CA ASP A 45 -24.78 -8.04 8.03
C ASP A 45 -24.69 -7.23 9.33
N THR A 46 -24.57 -5.92 9.20
CA THR A 46 -24.48 -4.99 10.34
C THR A 46 -25.77 -4.99 11.18
N MET A 47 -26.90 -5.41 10.63
CA MET A 47 -28.15 -5.58 11.37
C MET A 47 -28.18 -6.83 12.25
N ASP A 48 -27.27 -7.80 12.04
CA ASP A 48 -27.07 -8.96 12.92
C ASP A 48 -26.07 -8.61 14.03
N THR A 49 -26.57 -8.02 15.11
CA THR A 49 -25.77 -7.61 16.27
C THR A 49 -24.96 -8.77 16.86
N ALA A 50 -25.57 -9.97 16.99
CA ALA A 50 -24.92 -11.11 17.62
C ALA A 50 -23.73 -11.59 16.79
N GLU A 51 -23.90 -11.69 15.47
CA GLU A 51 -22.84 -12.11 14.56
C GLU A 51 -21.73 -11.04 14.46
N CYS A 52 -22.08 -9.75 14.46
CA CYS A 52 -21.11 -8.66 14.51
C CYS A 52 -20.22 -8.74 15.77
N VAL A 53 -20.82 -9.00 16.92
CA VAL A 53 -20.10 -9.16 18.19
C VAL A 53 -19.19 -10.39 18.12
N ARG A 54 -19.70 -11.53 17.68
CA ARG A 54 -18.92 -12.77 17.55
C ARG A 54 -17.68 -12.57 16.67
N GLN A 55 -17.85 -12.06 15.46
CA GLN A 55 -16.72 -11.81 14.53
C GLN A 55 -15.74 -10.77 15.10
N THR A 56 -16.22 -9.74 15.81
CA THR A 56 -15.35 -8.76 16.46
C THR A 56 -14.46 -9.41 17.50
N LEU A 57 -15.00 -10.27 18.37
CA LEU A 57 -14.26 -10.97 19.41
C LEU A 57 -13.24 -11.94 18.80
N GLU A 58 -13.59 -12.64 17.73
CA GLU A 58 -12.65 -13.50 16.99
C GLU A 58 -11.47 -12.72 16.42
N LEU A 59 -11.74 -11.55 15.83
CA LEU A 59 -10.68 -10.67 15.32
C LEU A 59 -9.78 -10.15 16.45
N VAL A 60 -10.35 -9.76 17.59
CA VAL A 60 -9.59 -9.33 18.75
C VAL A 60 -8.71 -10.45 19.29
N ALA A 61 -9.23 -11.67 19.36
CA ALA A 61 -8.49 -12.85 19.84
C ALA A 61 -7.24 -13.15 19.01
N VAL A 62 -7.21 -12.81 17.72
CA VAL A 62 -6.02 -12.97 16.85
C VAL A 62 -5.15 -11.70 16.77
N GLY A 63 -5.46 -10.66 17.57
CA GLY A 63 -4.66 -9.44 17.68
C GLY A 63 -5.02 -8.34 16.69
N CYS A 64 -6.25 -8.30 16.20
CA CYS A 64 -6.79 -7.14 15.48
C CYS A 64 -6.93 -5.96 16.43
N GLN A 65 -6.45 -4.79 16.03
CA GLN A 65 -6.39 -3.62 16.88
C GLN A 65 -7.45 -2.56 16.55
N ILE A 66 -8.06 -2.64 15.37
CA ILE A 66 -9.19 -1.82 14.93
C ILE A 66 -10.11 -2.72 14.10
N VAL A 67 -11.40 -2.75 14.39
CA VAL A 67 -12.38 -3.52 13.63
C VAL A 67 -13.27 -2.60 12.80
N ARG A 68 -13.39 -2.86 11.50
CA ARG A 68 -14.22 -2.07 10.59
C ARG A 68 -15.54 -2.78 10.33
N ILE A 69 -16.63 -2.01 10.37
CA ILE A 69 -18.00 -2.44 10.12
C ILE A 69 -18.58 -1.60 8.99
N THR A 70 -19.20 -2.21 7.99
CA THR A 70 -19.86 -1.50 6.91
C THR A 70 -21.23 -0.99 7.39
N ALA A 71 -21.50 0.31 7.24
CA ALA A 71 -22.79 0.91 7.62
C ALA A 71 -23.37 1.74 6.46
N PRO A 72 -23.95 1.08 5.42
CA PRO A 72 -24.37 1.74 4.19
C PRO A 72 -25.62 2.61 4.36
N THR A 73 -26.45 2.34 5.37
CA THR A 73 -27.68 3.09 5.64
C THR A 73 -27.70 3.68 7.06
N VAL A 74 -28.64 4.60 7.29
CA VAL A 74 -28.87 5.17 8.63
C VAL A 74 -29.31 4.10 9.63
N LYS A 75 -30.02 3.04 9.20
CA LYS A 75 -30.43 1.93 10.06
C LYS A 75 -29.22 1.11 10.53
N ASP A 76 -28.31 0.79 9.61
CA ASP A 76 -27.06 0.10 9.96
C ASP A 76 -26.24 0.93 10.93
N ALA A 77 -26.13 2.26 10.66
CA ALA A 77 -25.42 3.18 11.51
C ALA A 77 -26.06 3.29 12.92
N ALA A 78 -27.36 3.27 13.02
CA ALA A 78 -28.07 3.25 14.31
C ALA A 78 -27.86 1.93 15.07
N ASN A 79 -27.79 0.78 14.35
CA ASN A 79 -27.53 -0.50 15.00
C ASN A 79 -26.12 -0.63 15.61
N LEU A 80 -25.19 0.25 15.23
CA LEU A 80 -23.86 0.33 15.86
C LEU A 80 -23.95 0.57 17.38
N GLU A 81 -24.98 1.28 17.85
CA GLU A 81 -25.25 1.43 19.28
C GLU A 81 -25.36 0.07 19.99
N ASN A 82 -26.17 -0.83 19.44
CA ASN A 82 -26.38 -2.16 20.00
C ASN A 82 -25.11 -3.00 19.98
N ILE A 83 -24.36 -2.95 18.87
CA ILE A 83 -23.09 -3.67 18.71
C ILE A 83 -22.08 -3.16 19.75
N VAL A 84 -21.89 -1.85 19.84
CA VAL A 84 -20.97 -1.23 20.82
C VAL A 84 -21.35 -1.62 22.23
N ARG A 85 -22.62 -1.50 22.61
CA ARG A 85 -23.09 -1.84 23.95
C ARG A 85 -22.80 -3.31 24.27
N ALA A 86 -23.17 -4.24 23.39
CA ALA A 86 -22.94 -5.66 23.59
C ALA A 86 -21.45 -6.05 23.69
N LEU A 87 -20.57 -5.35 22.97
CA LEU A 87 -19.12 -5.51 23.10
C LEU A 87 -18.62 -4.99 24.46
N ARG A 88 -19.08 -3.81 24.92
CA ARG A 88 -18.69 -3.24 26.21
C ARG A 88 -19.17 -4.09 27.40
N GLU A 89 -20.33 -4.72 27.30
CA GLU A 89 -20.82 -5.70 28.27
C GLU A 89 -19.90 -6.91 28.40
N GLN A 90 -19.12 -7.24 27.36
CA GLN A 90 -18.12 -8.29 27.35
C GLN A 90 -16.69 -7.78 27.59
N ASP A 91 -16.53 -6.57 28.14
CA ASP A 91 -15.26 -5.89 28.38
C ASP A 91 -14.36 -5.74 27.12
N CYS A 92 -14.95 -5.80 25.93
CA CYS A 92 -14.25 -5.59 24.68
C CYS A 92 -14.32 -4.11 24.29
N HIS A 93 -13.17 -3.43 24.34
CA HIS A 93 -13.03 -2.00 24.04
C HIS A 93 -12.24 -1.72 22.75
N VAL A 94 -12.10 -2.70 21.87
CA VAL A 94 -11.47 -2.49 20.57
C VAL A 94 -12.16 -1.34 19.83
N PRO A 95 -11.41 -0.40 19.24
CA PRO A 95 -11.99 0.67 18.43
C PRO A 95 -12.73 0.13 17.20
N LEU A 96 -13.92 0.64 16.98
CA LEU A 96 -14.71 0.33 15.79
C LEU A 96 -14.60 1.45 14.77
N VAL A 97 -14.61 1.08 13.49
CA VAL A 97 -14.66 2.01 12.35
C VAL A 97 -15.92 1.75 11.54
N ALA A 98 -16.82 2.72 11.49
CA ALA A 98 -17.93 2.68 10.55
C ALA A 98 -17.46 3.07 9.14
N ASP A 99 -17.74 2.21 8.17
CA ASP A 99 -17.45 2.47 6.76
C ASP A 99 -18.70 2.97 6.05
N ILE A 100 -18.71 4.28 5.81
CA ILE A 100 -19.83 4.98 5.20
C ILE A 100 -19.55 5.23 3.72
N HIS A 101 -20.36 4.64 2.84
CA HIS A 101 -20.11 4.71 1.41
C HIS A 101 -20.74 5.93 0.75
N PHE A 102 -22.04 6.22 1.03
CA PHE A 102 -22.80 7.14 0.18
C PHE A 102 -23.62 8.20 0.91
N LYS A 103 -23.90 8.06 2.21
CA LYS A 103 -24.91 8.87 2.90
C LYS A 103 -24.33 9.67 4.06
N PRO A 104 -24.27 11.01 3.95
CA PRO A 104 -23.85 11.88 5.07
C PRO A 104 -24.64 11.62 6.36
N GLU A 105 -25.93 11.35 6.26
CA GLU A 105 -26.83 11.09 7.40
C GLU A 105 -26.42 9.80 8.16
N ALA A 106 -25.95 8.78 7.45
CA ALA A 106 -25.42 7.58 8.09
C ALA A 106 -24.09 7.85 8.82
N ALA A 107 -23.24 8.73 8.28
CA ALA A 107 -22.03 9.15 8.96
C ALA A 107 -22.32 9.94 10.24
N MET A 108 -23.31 10.85 10.20
CA MET A 108 -23.77 11.62 11.35
C MET A 108 -24.40 10.74 12.44
N GLU A 109 -25.03 9.63 12.06
CA GLU A 109 -25.51 8.65 13.04
C GLU A 109 -24.36 7.83 13.61
N ALA A 110 -23.48 7.28 12.74
CA ALA A 110 -22.39 6.41 13.15
C ALA A 110 -21.38 7.08 14.08
N VAL A 111 -21.08 8.38 13.88
CA VAL A 111 -20.08 9.12 14.68
C VAL A 111 -20.42 9.20 16.17
N LYS A 112 -21.69 9.02 16.53
CA LYS A 112 -22.15 8.97 17.92
C LYS A 112 -21.65 7.72 18.65
N TRP A 113 -21.51 6.61 17.96
CA TRP A 113 -21.33 5.28 18.52
C TRP A 113 -19.89 4.73 18.39
N VAL A 114 -19.22 4.98 17.26
CA VAL A 114 -17.91 4.39 16.96
C VAL A 114 -16.77 5.39 17.15
N GLU A 115 -15.56 4.88 17.33
CA GLU A 115 -14.36 5.67 17.57
C GLU A 115 -13.80 6.33 16.29
N LYS A 116 -14.15 5.77 15.11
CA LYS A 116 -13.73 6.33 13.82
C LYS A 116 -14.81 6.17 12.75
N VAL A 117 -14.97 7.18 11.91
CA VAL A 117 -15.84 7.12 10.73
C VAL A 117 -14.99 7.24 9.46
N ARG A 118 -15.18 6.33 8.51
CA ARG A 118 -14.59 6.43 7.17
C ARG A 118 -15.61 6.98 6.20
N ILE A 119 -15.19 8.00 5.47
CA ILE A 119 -15.93 8.52 4.32
C ILE A 119 -15.13 8.32 3.03
N ASN A 120 -15.85 8.22 1.91
CA ASN A 120 -15.26 8.20 0.59
C ASN A 120 -15.56 9.53 -0.12
N PRO A 121 -14.55 10.40 -0.33
CA PRO A 121 -14.74 11.70 -0.96
C PRO A 121 -15.58 11.68 -2.24
N GLY A 122 -15.33 10.72 -3.12
CA GLY A 122 -16.02 10.62 -4.41
C GLY A 122 -17.51 10.24 -4.33
N ASN A 123 -17.98 9.75 -3.18
CA ASN A 123 -19.35 9.27 -3.02
C ASN A 123 -20.10 9.96 -1.86
N TYR A 124 -19.41 10.62 -0.94
CA TYR A 124 -19.99 11.16 0.29
C TYR A 124 -20.89 12.37 0.06
N ALA A 125 -20.32 13.44 -0.43
CA ALA A 125 -21.03 14.69 -0.70
C ALA A 125 -21.00 15.05 -2.18
N ASP A 126 -20.09 14.45 -2.91
CA ASP A 126 -19.97 14.50 -4.36
C ASP A 126 -20.71 13.33 -4.98
N SER A 127 -20.93 13.34 -6.27
CA SER A 127 -21.64 12.23 -6.94
C SER A 127 -21.05 11.96 -8.32
N LYS A 128 -20.96 10.68 -8.63
CA LYS A 128 -20.67 10.20 -9.97
C LYS A 128 -22.01 10.01 -10.70
N LYS A 129 -22.33 10.91 -11.60
CA LYS A 129 -23.57 10.86 -12.39
C LYS A 129 -23.36 10.36 -13.80
N PHE A 130 -22.10 10.05 -14.18
CA PHE A 130 -21.69 9.69 -15.54
C PHE A 130 -22.11 10.73 -16.59
N ALA A 131 -22.38 11.96 -16.18
CA ALA A 131 -22.68 13.05 -17.05
C ALA A 131 -21.37 13.73 -17.46
N ILE A 132 -21.07 13.69 -18.77
CA ILE A 132 -19.96 14.46 -19.33
C ILE A 132 -20.38 15.94 -19.22
N LYS A 133 -19.92 16.60 -18.17
CA LYS A 133 -20.03 18.05 -18.01
C LYS A 133 -18.62 18.62 -17.95
N GLU A 134 -18.38 19.64 -18.73
CA GLU A 134 -17.23 20.48 -18.54
C GLU A 134 -17.49 21.33 -17.28
N TYR A 135 -16.57 21.24 -16.30
CA TYR A 135 -16.60 22.07 -15.12
C TYR A 135 -15.77 23.32 -15.37
N THR A 136 -16.40 24.49 -15.43
CA THR A 136 -15.68 25.77 -15.33
C THR A 136 -15.10 25.93 -13.94
N ASP A 137 -14.16 26.85 -13.76
CA ASP A 137 -13.58 27.10 -12.43
C ASP A 137 -14.63 27.58 -11.42
N GLU A 138 -15.61 28.38 -11.87
CA GLU A 138 -16.72 28.83 -11.03
C GLU A 138 -17.62 27.66 -10.63
N ALA A 139 -17.96 26.77 -11.56
CA ALA A 139 -18.76 25.58 -11.28
C ALA A 139 -18.04 24.63 -10.32
N TYR A 140 -16.72 24.47 -10.50
CA TYR A 140 -15.89 23.67 -9.61
C TYR A 140 -15.87 24.25 -8.19
N ALA A 141 -15.67 25.57 -8.05
CA ALA A 141 -15.67 26.27 -6.76
C ALA A 141 -17.04 26.18 -6.07
N ALA A 142 -18.15 26.29 -6.80
CA ALA A 142 -19.49 26.14 -6.26
C ALA A 142 -19.74 24.73 -5.70
N GLU A 143 -19.25 23.68 -6.39
CA GLU A 143 -19.32 22.31 -5.88
C GLU A 143 -18.45 22.09 -4.63
N LEU A 144 -17.26 22.69 -4.55
CA LEU A 144 -16.44 22.67 -3.35
C LEU A 144 -17.16 23.31 -2.15
N ALA A 145 -17.81 24.46 -2.34
CA ALA A 145 -18.59 25.10 -1.31
C ALA A 145 -19.75 24.20 -0.83
N ARG A 146 -20.43 23.51 -1.76
CA ARG A 146 -21.50 22.56 -1.43
C ARG A 146 -20.97 21.34 -0.66
N ILE A 147 -19.79 20.84 -1.01
CA ILE A 147 -19.13 19.75 -0.30
C ILE A 147 -18.77 20.19 1.13
N GLU A 148 -18.21 21.39 1.28
CA GLU A 148 -17.89 21.97 2.58
C GLU A 148 -19.13 22.06 3.46
N GLU A 149 -20.24 22.60 2.94
CA GLU A 149 -21.51 22.69 3.68
C GLU A 149 -21.99 21.33 4.19
N ARG A 150 -21.88 20.29 3.37
CA ARG A 150 -22.32 18.93 3.72
C ARG A 150 -21.37 18.17 4.64
N PHE A 151 -20.08 18.43 4.57
CA PHE A 151 -19.08 17.70 5.33
C PHE A 151 -18.79 18.35 6.70
N THR A 152 -18.88 19.67 6.80
CA THR A 152 -18.63 20.43 8.04
C THR A 152 -19.40 19.89 9.24
N PRO A 153 -20.69 19.53 9.18
CA PRO A 153 -21.42 18.98 10.34
C PRO A 153 -20.75 17.73 10.91
N LEU A 154 -20.25 16.82 10.07
CA LEU A 154 -19.55 15.63 10.52
C LEU A 154 -18.20 15.96 11.17
N VAL A 155 -17.47 16.91 10.61
CA VAL A 155 -16.17 17.37 11.17
C VAL A 155 -16.37 17.93 12.58
N LEU A 156 -17.34 18.82 12.76
CA LEU A 156 -17.64 19.44 14.06
C LEU A 156 -18.14 18.43 15.09
N GLU A 157 -18.97 17.48 14.67
CA GLU A 157 -19.48 16.45 15.58
C GLU A 157 -18.37 15.46 15.97
N ALA A 158 -17.51 15.06 15.02
CA ALA A 158 -16.34 14.24 15.31
C ALA A 158 -15.39 14.95 16.29
N GLN A 159 -15.15 16.25 16.12
CA GLN A 159 -14.36 17.08 17.04
C GLN A 159 -14.99 17.12 18.43
N ARG A 160 -16.30 17.41 18.52
CA ARG A 160 -17.04 17.47 19.78
C ARG A 160 -17.00 16.15 20.57
N LEU A 161 -17.06 15.02 19.86
CA LEU A 161 -17.07 13.67 20.44
C LEU A 161 -15.67 13.06 20.61
N GLY A 162 -14.60 13.74 20.18
CA GLY A 162 -13.23 13.21 20.18
C GLY A 162 -13.04 12.01 19.26
N ARG A 163 -13.82 11.93 18.16
CA ARG A 163 -13.74 10.82 17.20
C ARG A 163 -12.72 11.09 16.11
N ALA A 164 -12.20 10.02 15.52
CA ALA A 164 -11.32 10.12 14.36
C ALA A 164 -12.12 10.04 13.06
N LEU A 165 -11.57 10.63 11.98
CA LEU A 165 -12.08 10.41 10.63
C LEU A 165 -11.04 9.67 9.77
N ARG A 166 -11.50 8.94 8.75
CA ARG A 166 -10.66 8.47 7.66
C ARG A 166 -11.20 9.01 6.35
N ILE A 167 -10.40 9.82 5.68
CA ILE A 167 -10.63 10.30 4.32
C ILE A 167 -10.09 9.21 3.39
N GLY A 168 -10.99 8.39 2.85
CA GLY A 168 -10.64 7.15 2.18
C GLY A 168 -11.06 7.12 0.73
N THR A 169 -10.16 7.51 -0.17
CA THR A 169 -10.37 7.49 -1.62
C THR A 169 -10.11 6.10 -2.18
N ASN A 170 -10.96 5.66 -3.10
CA ASN A 170 -10.77 4.44 -3.87
C ASN A 170 -10.65 4.78 -5.35
N HIS A 171 -9.70 4.15 -6.05
CA HIS A 171 -9.64 4.15 -7.51
C HIS A 171 -10.95 3.60 -8.09
N GLY A 172 -11.44 4.22 -9.17
CA GLY A 172 -12.74 3.86 -9.78
C GLY A 172 -13.98 4.48 -9.11
N SER A 173 -13.85 5.16 -7.95
CA SER A 173 -14.97 5.88 -7.30
C SER A 173 -14.70 7.37 -7.12
N LEU A 174 -14.02 7.99 -8.07
CA LEU A 174 -13.84 9.44 -8.13
C LEU A 174 -15.12 10.10 -8.63
N SER A 175 -15.40 11.32 -8.16
CA SER A 175 -16.53 12.12 -8.67
C SER A 175 -16.30 12.60 -10.10
N ASP A 176 -17.41 12.92 -10.81
CA ASP A 176 -17.34 13.42 -12.19
C ASP A 176 -16.50 14.71 -12.28
N ARG A 177 -16.55 15.55 -11.27
CA ARG A 177 -15.78 16.79 -11.15
C ARG A 177 -14.28 16.53 -11.12
N ILE A 178 -13.85 15.58 -10.29
CA ILE A 178 -12.45 15.17 -10.19
C ILE A 178 -12.00 14.48 -11.47
N MET A 179 -12.83 13.59 -12.01
CA MET A 179 -12.57 12.91 -13.29
C MET A 179 -12.39 13.89 -14.45
N ASN A 180 -13.22 14.92 -14.50
CA ASN A 180 -13.13 15.94 -15.54
C ASN A 180 -11.85 16.77 -15.44
N ARG A 181 -11.42 17.17 -14.23
CA ARG A 181 -10.26 18.05 -14.03
C ARG A 181 -8.92 17.30 -14.02
N TYR A 182 -8.86 16.12 -13.41
CA TYR A 182 -7.62 15.40 -13.16
C TYR A 182 -7.56 14.01 -13.82
N GLY A 183 -8.67 13.53 -14.39
CA GLY A 183 -8.78 12.17 -14.93
C GLY A 183 -8.88 11.10 -13.86
N ASP A 184 -8.98 9.84 -14.27
CA ASP A 184 -8.88 8.67 -13.40
C ASP A 184 -7.40 8.37 -13.15
N SER A 185 -6.77 9.17 -12.30
CA SER A 185 -5.33 9.22 -12.11
C SER A 185 -4.94 9.25 -10.63
N PRO A 186 -3.70 8.91 -10.28
CA PRO A 186 -3.16 9.11 -8.94
C PRO A 186 -3.36 10.55 -8.43
N LEU A 187 -3.18 11.55 -9.30
CA LEU A 187 -3.40 12.94 -8.93
C LEU A 187 -4.86 13.23 -8.59
N GLY A 188 -5.80 12.70 -9.36
CA GLY A 188 -7.24 12.83 -9.08
C GLY A 188 -7.60 12.20 -7.73
N MET A 189 -7.06 11.04 -7.39
CA MET A 189 -7.26 10.41 -6.09
C MET A 189 -6.72 11.29 -4.94
N VAL A 190 -5.53 11.84 -5.10
CA VAL A 190 -4.88 12.67 -4.09
C VAL A 190 -5.63 13.98 -3.88
N GLU A 191 -5.96 14.73 -4.94
CA GLU A 191 -6.69 15.99 -4.83
C GLU A 191 -8.09 15.79 -4.25
N SER A 192 -8.79 14.72 -4.64
CA SER A 192 -10.09 14.36 -4.03
C SER A 192 -10.01 14.24 -2.50
N ALA A 193 -8.93 13.69 -1.97
CA ALA A 193 -8.74 13.58 -0.53
C ALA A 193 -8.28 14.89 0.13
N LEU A 194 -7.38 15.64 -0.54
CA LEU A 194 -6.86 16.91 -0.01
C LEU A 194 -7.95 17.97 0.13
N GLU A 195 -8.93 18.01 -0.76
CA GLU A 195 -10.08 18.91 -0.65
C GLU A 195 -10.83 18.71 0.67
N PHE A 196 -11.10 17.47 1.05
CA PHE A 196 -11.74 17.14 2.33
C PHE A 196 -10.84 17.44 3.53
N ALA A 197 -9.55 17.21 3.41
CA ALA A 197 -8.59 17.53 4.45
C ALA A 197 -8.47 19.05 4.68
N ARG A 198 -8.53 19.88 3.64
CA ARG A 198 -8.54 21.32 3.75
C ARG A 198 -9.78 21.82 4.52
N ILE A 199 -10.93 21.17 4.34
CA ILE A 199 -12.14 21.45 5.14
C ILE A 199 -11.91 21.10 6.62
N CYS A 200 -11.36 19.92 6.92
CA CYS A 200 -11.01 19.54 8.29
C CYS A 200 -10.11 20.61 8.95
N ARG A 201 -9.06 21.03 8.26
CA ARG A 201 -8.11 22.03 8.76
C ARG A 201 -8.73 23.41 8.96
N LYS A 202 -9.67 23.79 8.10
CA LYS A 202 -10.41 25.06 8.25
C LYS A 202 -11.16 25.13 9.59
N HIS A 203 -11.56 23.97 10.14
CA HIS A 203 -12.20 23.84 11.44
C HIS A 203 -11.26 23.41 12.56
N ASP A 204 -9.93 23.52 12.36
CA ASP A 204 -8.91 23.08 13.31
C ASP A 204 -9.08 21.63 13.77
N PHE A 205 -9.62 20.78 12.89
CA PHE A 205 -9.79 19.36 13.13
C PHE A 205 -8.64 18.57 12.52
N HIS A 206 -7.87 17.90 13.38
CA HIS A 206 -6.65 17.20 12.98
C HIS A 206 -6.68 15.68 13.26
N ASN A 207 -7.76 15.18 13.87
CA ASN A 207 -7.86 13.77 14.23
C ASN A 207 -8.36 12.92 13.03
N PHE A 208 -7.58 12.90 11.94
CA PHE A 208 -7.93 12.12 10.76
C PHE A 208 -6.72 11.46 10.09
N VAL A 209 -7.01 10.43 9.30
CA VAL A 209 -6.04 9.66 8.51
C VAL A 209 -6.48 9.57 7.06
N PHE A 210 -5.54 9.34 6.15
CA PHE A 210 -5.83 9.11 4.74
C PHE A 210 -5.76 7.64 4.35
N SER A 211 -6.48 7.27 3.28
CA SER A 211 -6.21 6.04 2.54
C SER A 211 -6.48 6.22 1.04
N MET A 212 -5.58 5.65 0.22
CA MET A 212 -5.62 5.67 -1.26
C MET A 212 -5.66 4.24 -1.76
N LYS A 213 -6.84 3.65 -1.88
CA LYS A 213 -6.97 2.24 -2.22
C LYS A 213 -7.17 2.01 -3.71
N SER A 214 -6.46 1.01 -4.24
CA SER A 214 -6.64 0.49 -5.58
C SER A 214 -6.53 -1.03 -5.56
N SER A 215 -7.16 -1.71 -6.51
CA SER A 215 -6.97 -3.14 -6.78
C SER A 215 -5.65 -3.41 -7.53
N ASN A 216 -5.10 -2.39 -8.20
CA ASN A 216 -3.79 -2.44 -8.83
C ASN A 216 -2.71 -1.94 -7.85
N PRO A 217 -1.77 -2.80 -7.40
CA PRO A 217 -0.72 -2.41 -6.47
C PRO A 217 0.17 -1.27 -6.98
N LYS A 218 0.45 -1.18 -8.29
CA LYS A 218 1.25 -0.10 -8.88
C LYS A 218 0.57 1.26 -8.68
N VAL A 219 -0.71 1.35 -9.06
CA VAL A 219 -1.52 2.58 -8.87
C VAL A 219 -1.62 2.94 -7.38
N MET A 220 -1.77 1.95 -6.51
CA MET A 220 -1.77 2.18 -5.07
C MET A 220 -0.45 2.80 -4.59
N ILE A 221 0.69 2.23 -4.96
CA ILE A 221 2.03 2.72 -4.58
C ILE A 221 2.24 4.14 -5.07
N GLU A 222 1.94 4.43 -6.34
CA GLU A 222 2.02 5.76 -6.93
C GLU A 222 1.16 6.78 -6.15
N CYS A 223 -0.10 6.44 -5.85
CA CYS A 223 -1.01 7.31 -5.12
C CYS A 223 -0.51 7.66 -3.73
N TYR A 224 0.00 6.69 -2.96
CA TYR A 224 0.50 6.97 -1.61
C TYR A 224 1.82 7.75 -1.63
N ARG A 225 2.72 7.45 -2.56
CA ARG A 225 3.94 8.24 -2.75
C ARG A 225 3.59 9.68 -3.13
N LEU A 226 2.68 9.86 -4.08
CA LEU A 226 2.22 11.18 -4.50
C LEU A 226 1.53 11.93 -3.36
N LEU A 227 0.65 11.25 -2.61
CA LEU A 227 0.01 11.85 -1.43
C LEU A 227 1.04 12.31 -0.40
N ALA A 228 2.02 11.47 -0.05
CA ALA A 228 3.07 11.84 0.89
C ALA A 228 3.86 13.08 0.44
N ALA A 229 4.19 13.14 -0.85
CA ALA A 229 4.88 14.28 -1.44
C ALA A 229 4.01 15.55 -1.51
N ARG A 230 2.72 15.40 -1.78
CA ARG A 230 1.78 16.54 -1.82
C ARG A 230 1.50 17.08 -0.41
N LEU A 231 1.38 16.21 0.59
CA LEU A 231 1.25 16.64 1.99
C LEU A 231 2.46 17.46 2.45
N GLU A 232 3.68 17.10 2.05
CA GLU A 232 4.88 17.89 2.36
C GLU A 232 4.84 19.28 1.70
N LEU A 233 4.26 19.38 0.48
CA LEU A 233 4.08 20.67 -0.21
C LEU A 233 2.99 21.55 0.39
N GLU A 234 1.93 20.98 0.97
CA GLU A 234 0.88 21.74 1.70
C GLU A 234 1.47 22.38 2.96
N GLY A 235 2.49 21.78 3.59
CA GLY A 235 3.18 22.34 4.74
C GLY A 235 3.74 21.28 5.71
N PRO A 236 4.66 21.67 6.60
CA PRO A 236 5.34 20.72 7.50
C PRO A 236 4.39 20.10 8.53
N ASP A 237 3.26 20.71 8.80
CA ASP A 237 2.21 20.26 9.72
C ASP A 237 1.11 19.41 9.03
N TRP A 238 1.26 19.12 7.72
CA TRP A 238 0.38 18.24 6.96
C TRP A 238 0.80 16.77 7.02
N ASN A 239 1.55 16.40 8.00
CA ASN A 239 2.13 15.07 8.20
C ASN A 239 1.14 14.05 8.80
N TYR A 240 -0.02 13.89 8.20
CA TYR A 240 -1.07 12.97 8.66
C TYR A 240 -0.71 11.50 8.42
N PRO A 241 -1.19 10.59 9.32
CA PRO A 241 -1.00 9.15 9.17
C PRO A 241 -1.73 8.57 7.95
N LEU A 242 -1.19 7.46 7.43
CA LEU A 242 -1.69 6.78 6.24
C LEU A 242 -2.12 5.35 6.57
N HIS A 243 -3.34 4.98 6.15
CA HIS A 243 -3.87 3.63 6.23
C HIS A 243 -3.67 2.91 4.90
N LEU A 244 -2.81 1.90 4.86
CA LEU A 244 -2.49 1.15 3.66
C LEU A 244 -3.42 -0.04 3.46
N GLY A 245 -3.69 -0.39 2.19
CA GLY A 245 -4.41 -1.60 1.85
C GLY A 245 -4.74 -1.67 0.36
N VAL A 246 -4.51 -2.81 -0.24
CA VAL A 246 -5.00 -3.15 -1.57
C VAL A 246 -6.49 -3.50 -1.43
N THR A 247 -7.34 -2.99 -2.32
CA THR A 247 -8.76 -3.37 -2.34
C THR A 247 -8.97 -4.48 -3.36
N GLU A 248 -9.88 -5.41 -3.08
CA GLU A 248 -10.18 -6.52 -4.00
C GLU A 248 -8.91 -7.26 -4.45
N ALA A 249 -8.03 -7.57 -3.50
CA ALA A 249 -6.73 -8.18 -3.83
C ALA A 249 -6.87 -9.58 -4.43
N GLY A 250 -7.97 -10.28 -4.17
CA GLY A 250 -8.24 -11.62 -4.64
C GLY A 250 -8.19 -12.65 -3.52
N GLU A 251 -8.17 -13.90 -3.91
CA GLU A 251 -8.15 -15.04 -2.99
C GLU A 251 -6.78 -15.71 -2.90
N GLY A 252 -6.58 -16.49 -1.84
CA GLY A 252 -5.42 -17.34 -1.67
C GLY A 252 -4.08 -16.59 -1.79
N GLU A 253 -3.16 -17.17 -2.53
CA GLU A 253 -1.80 -16.64 -2.72
C GLU A 253 -1.80 -15.30 -3.47
N ASP A 254 -2.66 -15.13 -4.48
CA ASP A 254 -2.74 -13.89 -5.26
C ASP A 254 -3.07 -12.68 -4.39
N GLY A 255 -4.04 -12.83 -3.48
CA GLY A 255 -4.41 -11.77 -2.53
C GLY A 255 -3.26 -11.40 -1.59
N ARG A 256 -2.51 -12.42 -1.13
CA ARG A 256 -1.32 -12.23 -0.28
C ARG A 256 -0.20 -11.52 -1.04
N ILE A 257 0.13 -11.98 -2.23
CA ILE A 257 1.18 -11.39 -3.08
C ILE A 257 0.85 -9.94 -3.42
N LYS A 258 -0.36 -9.64 -3.89
CA LYS A 258 -0.77 -8.26 -4.22
C LYS A 258 -0.74 -7.35 -2.99
N SER A 259 -1.19 -7.85 -1.83
CA SER A 259 -1.13 -7.10 -0.57
C SER A 259 0.31 -6.86 -0.12
N ALA A 260 1.18 -7.87 -0.23
CA ALA A 260 2.60 -7.75 0.09
C ALA A 260 3.30 -6.72 -0.82
N ILE A 261 3.04 -6.75 -2.13
CA ILE A 261 3.57 -5.76 -3.07
C ILE A 261 3.08 -4.36 -2.70
N GLY A 262 1.77 -4.14 -2.59
CA GLY A 262 1.21 -2.81 -2.37
C GLY A 262 1.54 -2.22 -0.99
N ILE A 263 1.36 -3.01 0.07
CA ILE A 263 1.62 -2.57 1.45
C ILE A 263 3.11 -2.61 1.77
N GLY A 264 3.78 -3.72 1.44
CA GLY A 264 5.18 -3.94 1.80
C GLY A 264 6.13 -2.94 1.15
N SER A 265 5.93 -2.60 -0.13
CA SER A 265 6.72 -1.57 -0.83
C SER A 265 6.66 -0.23 -0.12
N LEU A 266 5.47 0.20 0.29
CA LEU A 266 5.27 1.47 0.99
C LEU A 266 5.86 1.44 2.40
N LEU A 267 5.69 0.33 3.13
CA LEU A 267 6.32 0.16 4.44
C LEU A 267 7.84 0.20 4.34
N CYS A 268 8.44 -0.39 3.31
CA CYS A 268 9.89 -0.32 3.06
C CYS A 268 10.35 1.09 2.69
N ASP A 269 9.50 1.91 2.07
CA ASP A 269 9.75 3.34 1.85
C ASP A 269 9.50 4.19 3.13
N GLY A 270 9.14 3.57 4.25
CA GLY A 270 8.82 4.25 5.51
C GLY A 270 7.43 4.89 5.55
N ILE A 271 6.55 4.52 4.64
CA ILE A 271 5.19 5.05 4.51
C ILE A 271 4.17 4.05 5.07
N GLY A 272 3.32 4.48 6.00
CA GLY A 272 2.22 3.70 6.53
C GLY A 272 2.21 3.58 8.05
N ASP A 273 1.02 3.77 8.63
CA ASP A 273 0.78 3.84 10.06
C ASP A 273 -0.27 2.84 10.54
N THR A 274 -1.10 2.39 9.63
CA THR A 274 -2.05 1.30 9.83
C THR A 274 -2.25 0.55 8.53
N ILE A 275 -2.48 -0.76 8.61
CA ILE A 275 -2.63 -1.64 7.45
C ILE A 275 -3.87 -2.51 7.54
N ARG A 276 -4.42 -2.86 6.39
CA ARG A 276 -5.38 -3.95 6.22
C ARG A 276 -5.02 -4.76 4.97
N VAL A 277 -4.73 -6.03 5.16
CA VAL A 277 -4.73 -7.02 4.09
C VAL A 277 -6.19 -7.35 3.76
N SER A 278 -6.56 -7.48 2.49
CA SER A 278 -7.92 -7.82 2.06
C SER A 278 -7.88 -9.16 1.34
N LEU A 279 -8.50 -10.16 1.94
CA LEU A 279 -8.64 -11.51 1.39
C LEU A 279 -10.10 -11.85 1.24
N THR A 280 -10.41 -12.86 0.42
CA THR A 280 -11.75 -13.48 0.34
C THR A 280 -11.95 -14.58 1.39
N GLU A 281 -10.90 -14.87 2.16
CA GLU A 281 -10.91 -15.80 3.29
C GLU A 281 -11.54 -15.16 4.54
N ASP A 282 -11.73 -15.96 5.60
CA ASP A 282 -12.19 -15.47 6.89
C ASP A 282 -11.29 -14.37 7.44
N SER A 283 -11.88 -13.29 7.93
CA SER A 283 -11.19 -12.07 8.37
C SER A 283 -10.04 -12.29 9.37
N PRO A 284 -10.04 -13.28 10.29
CA PRO A 284 -8.89 -13.59 11.14
C PRO A 284 -7.61 -13.95 10.36
N ARG A 285 -7.72 -14.51 9.15
CA ARG A 285 -6.58 -14.80 8.27
C ARG A 285 -5.86 -13.53 7.81
N GLU A 286 -6.59 -12.43 7.60
CA GLU A 286 -6.01 -11.12 7.26
C GLU A 286 -4.99 -10.67 8.32
N ILE A 287 -5.27 -10.92 9.61
CA ILE A 287 -4.39 -10.52 10.72
C ILE A 287 -3.11 -11.36 10.76
N ALA A 288 -3.19 -12.66 10.45
CA ALA A 288 -2.00 -13.50 10.34
C ALA A 288 -1.05 -12.96 9.25
N VAL A 289 -1.57 -12.66 8.06
CA VAL A 289 -0.78 -12.09 6.97
C VAL A 289 -0.24 -10.68 7.32
N CYS A 290 -1.01 -9.86 8.04
CA CYS A 290 -0.52 -8.58 8.56
C CYS A 290 0.67 -8.76 9.50
N ASN A 291 0.61 -9.75 10.41
CA ASN A 291 1.71 -10.05 11.34
C ASN A 291 2.97 -10.49 10.58
N ASP A 292 2.83 -11.42 9.64
CA ASP A 292 3.95 -11.93 8.86
C ASP A 292 4.59 -10.81 8.02
N LEU A 293 3.78 -9.98 7.38
CA LEU A 293 4.26 -8.84 6.61
C LEU A 293 5.01 -7.83 7.48
N LEU A 294 4.45 -7.45 8.63
CA LEU A 294 5.10 -6.51 9.55
C LEU A 294 6.38 -7.08 10.16
N ALA A 295 6.45 -8.39 10.40
CA ALA A 295 7.67 -9.05 10.89
C ALA A 295 8.81 -9.04 9.85
N GLN A 296 8.50 -8.98 8.55
CA GLN A 296 9.50 -8.92 7.49
C GLN A 296 10.14 -7.53 7.35
N ILE A 297 9.41 -6.45 7.61
CA ILE A 297 9.89 -5.08 7.32
C ILE A 297 11.24 -4.76 7.98
N PRO A 298 11.49 -5.04 9.27
CA PRO A 298 12.80 -4.81 9.89
C PRO A 298 13.94 -5.61 9.24
N LEU A 299 13.63 -6.81 8.70
CA LEU A 299 14.60 -7.65 8.00
C LEU A 299 14.94 -7.11 6.62
N LEU A 300 13.92 -6.56 5.93
CA LEU A 300 14.03 -6.01 4.58
C LEU A 300 14.66 -4.62 4.56
N THR A 301 14.60 -3.91 5.66
CA THR A 301 15.05 -2.52 5.71
C THR A 301 16.40 -2.35 6.42
N GLY A 302 16.79 -3.21 7.32
CA GLY A 302 18.08 -3.30 8.01
C GLY A 302 18.80 -1.97 8.34
N SER A 303 19.89 -2.04 9.11
CA SER A 303 20.79 -0.87 9.31
C SER A 303 21.94 -0.96 8.30
N HIS A 304 22.13 0.03 7.47
CA HIS A 304 23.13 0.03 6.41
C HIS A 304 24.07 1.23 6.49
N ALA A 305 25.28 1.05 5.91
CA ALA A 305 26.21 2.14 5.68
C ALA A 305 25.50 3.27 4.89
N SER A 306 25.85 4.51 5.24
CA SER A 306 25.32 5.67 4.54
C SER A 306 25.64 5.59 3.05
N VAL A 307 24.62 5.28 2.27
CA VAL A 307 24.65 5.45 0.83
C VAL A 307 24.40 6.93 0.59
N GLY A 308 25.18 7.58 -0.26
CA GLY A 308 24.89 8.95 -0.68
C GLY A 308 23.43 9.10 -1.11
N ASN A 309 23.01 10.28 -1.47
CA ASN A 309 21.65 10.54 -1.93
C ASN A 309 21.60 10.78 -3.44
N PRO A 310 21.87 9.76 -4.29
CA PRO A 310 21.82 9.93 -5.73
C PRO A 310 20.39 10.22 -6.19
N ALA A 311 20.23 10.89 -7.34
CA ALA A 311 18.92 11.11 -7.93
C ALA A 311 18.33 9.77 -8.41
N LEU A 312 17.02 9.61 -8.26
CA LEU A 312 16.31 8.47 -8.83
C LEU A 312 16.31 8.57 -10.36
N PRO A 313 16.70 7.53 -11.09
CA PRO A 313 16.64 7.51 -12.55
C PRO A 313 15.25 7.19 -13.11
N TRP A 314 14.24 7.06 -12.25
CA TRP A 314 12.83 6.85 -12.62
C TRP A 314 11.91 7.81 -11.87
N ASP A 315 10.66 7.96 -12.36
CA ASP A 315 9.62 8.73 -11.67
C ASP A 315 8.90 7.84 -10.63
N PRO A 316 8.99 8.13 -9.33
CA PRO A 316 8.32 7.34 -8.29
C PRO A 316 6.79 7.52 -8.26
N PHE A 317 6.25 8.47 -9.02
CA PHE A 317 4.83 8.87 -9.05
C PHE A 317 4.08 8.40 -10.29
N ASN A 318 4.81 7.88 -11.29
CA ASN A 318 4.24 7.42 -12.55
C ASN A 318 5.07 6.24 -13.10
N PHE A 319 4.44 5.08 -13.16
CA PHE A 319 5.11 3.87 -13.62
C PHE A 319 5.59 4.01 -15.07
N LYS A 320 6.89 3.83 -15.23
CA LYS A 320 7.51 3.64 -16.53
C LYS A 320 8.56 2.53 -16.40
N ARG A 321 8.41 1.48 -17.20
CA ARG A 321 9.44 0.44 -17.24
C ARG A 321 10.77 1.03 -17.71
N ARG A 322 11.86 0.68 -17.02
CA ARG A 322 13.21 1.04 -17.42
C ARG A 322 13.50 0.46 -18.80
N GLU A 323 14.02 1.27 -19.70
CA GLU A 323 14.44 0.80 -21.00
C GLU A 323 15.65 -0.15 -20.89
N SER A 324 15.53 -1.32 -21.49
CA SER A 324 16.61 -2.31 -21.61
C SER A 324 16.77 -2.77 -23.05
N VAL A 325 17.91 -3.37 -23.39
CA VAL A 325 18.12 -3.99 -24.69
C VAL A 325 17.50 -5.38 -24.69
N ALA A 326 17.07 -5.85 -25.85
CA ALA A 326 16.66 -7.23 -26.04
C ALA A 326 17.88 -8.15 -25.84
N SER A 327 17.76 -9.10 -24.90
CA SER A 327 18.79 -10.08 -24.61
C SER A 327 18.11 -11.40 -24.30
N PRO A 328 18.16 -12.38 -25.22
CA PRO A 328 17.44 -13.63 -25.05
C PRO A 328 17.90 -14.41 -23.81
N LEU A 329 16.96 -15.13 -23.20
CA LEU A 329 17.19 -16.14 -22.19
C LEU A 329 17.01 -17.52 -22.84
N GLY A 330 18.11 -18.16 -23.23
CA GLY A 330 18.04 -19.31 -24.10
C GLY A 330 17.39 -18.95 -25.44
N ASP A 331 16.32 -19.64 -25.80
CA ASP A 331 15.55 -19.39 -27.03
C ASP A 331 14.41 -18.38 -26.84
N LEU A 332 14.22 -17.87 -25.62
CA LEU A 332 13.10 -16.97 -25.30
C LEU A 332 13.49 -15.50 -25.42
N PRO A 333 12.65 -14.66 -26.06
CA PRO A 333 12.87 -13.22 -26.09
C PRO A 333 12.70 -12.63 -24.69
N ALA A 334 13.67 -11.84 -24.24
CA ALA A 334 13.66 -11.18 -22.95
C ALA A 334 14.32 -9.80 -23.02
N GLY A 335 14.15 -8.97 -21.98
CA GLY A 335 14.54 -7.55 -22.03
C GLY A 335 13.65 -6.74 -22.98
N ALA A 336 13.96 -5.47 -23.17
CA ALA A 336 13.15 -4.52 -23.93
C ALA A 336 11.66 -4.55 -23.52
N GLU A 337 10.75 -4.64 -24.48
CA GLU A 337 9.30 -4.69 -24.25
C GLU A 337 8.77 -6.10 -23.94
N ASN A 338 9.65 -7.09 -23.82
CA ASN A 338 9.24 -8.45 -23.53
C ASN A 338 8.74 -8.60 -22.09
N LEU A 339 7.96 -9.65 -21.82
CA LEU A 339 7.50 -9.98 -20.47
C LEU A 339 8.68 -10.23 -19.53
N VAL A 340 8.49 -9.94 -18.25
CA VAL A 340 9.42 -10.31 -17.18
C VAL A 340 9.48 -11.83 -17.14
N ARG A 341 10.69 -12.40 -17.19
CA ARG A 341 10.94 -13.84 -17.27
C ARG A 341 11.20 -14.44 -15.88
N VAL A 342 10.86 -15.72 -15.74
CA VAL A 342 11.12 -16.49 -14.52
C VAL A 342 12.36 -17.35 -14.74
N VAL A 343 13.38 -17.10 -13.94
CA VAL A 343 14.63 -17.83 -13.89
C VAL A 343 14.68 -18.64 -12.60
N VAL A 344 15.23 -19.82 -12.64
CA VAL A 344 15.45 -20.66 -11.45
C VAL A 344 16.86 -21.25 -11.46
N GLU A 345 17.36 -21.63 -10.28
CA GLU A 345 18.59 -22.40 -10.17
C GLU A 345 18.44 -23.78 -10.87
N ARG A 346 19.54 -24.35 -11.36
CA ARG A 346 19.56 -25.64 -12.05
C ARG A 346 18.92 -26.76 -11.23
N THR A 347 19.23 -26.83 -9.95
CA THR A 347 18.69 -27.86 -9.05
C THR A 347 17.16 -27.76 -8.92
N THR A 348 16.64 -26.57 -8.90
CA THR A 348 15.18 -26.31 -8.90
C THR A 348 14.59 -26.70 -10.25
N PHE A 349 15.23 -26.30 -11.36
CA PHE A 349 14.76 -26.63 -12.71
C PHE A 349 14.67 -28.15 -12.93
N GLU A 350 15.72 -28.90 -12.59
CA GLU A 350 15.75 -30.36 -12.72
C GLU A 350 14.68 -31.05 -11.86
N THR A 351 14.32 -30.46 -10.72
CA THR A 351 13.30 -31.01 -9.84
C THR A 351 11.88 -30.71 -10.29
N VAL A 352 11.63 -29.50 -10.82
CA VAL A 352 10.29 -28.97 -11.11
C VAL A 352 9.90 -29.20 -12.57
N ALA A 353 10.80 -28.95 -13.51
CA ALA A 353 10.50 -29.02 -14.96
C ALA A 353 9.95 -30.36 -15.44
N PRO A 354 10.40 -31.54 -14.93
CA PRO A 354 9.83 -32.83 -15.32
C PRO A 354 8.38 -33.02 -14.86
N LYS A 355 7.95 -32.28 -13.83
CA LYS A 355 6.62 -32.41 -13.24
C LYS A 355 5.59 -31.47 -13.88
N ILE A 356 6.05 -30.52 -14.69
CA ILE A 356 5.22 -29.50 -15.30
C ILE A 356 5.22 -29.65 -16.81
N SER A 357 4.04 -29.59 -17.43
CA SER A 357 3.91 -29.65 -18.88
C SER A 357 4.77 -28.59 -19.56
N VAL A 358 5.42 -28.93 -20.68
CA VAL A 358 6.21 -27.98 -21.48
C VAL A 358 5.41 -26.77 -21.96
N LYS A 359 4.07 -26.93 -22.06
CA LYS A 359 3.15 -25.88 -22.51
C LYS A 359 2.51 -25.11 -21.34
N ALA A 360 2.85 -25.44 -20.08
CA ALA A 360 2.25 -24.76 -18.94
C ALA A 360 2.92 -23.40 -18.70
N ASP A 361 2.14 -22.35 -18.54
CA ASP A 361 2.61 -20.98 -18.30
C ASP A 361 3.41 -20.84 -16.99
N VAL A 362 3.24 -21.79 -16.06
CA VAL A 362 3.95 -21.83 -14.77
C VAL A 362 5.31 -22.54 -14.83
N ARG A 363 5.74 -23.01 -16.01
CA ARG A 363 7.05 -23.67 -16.16
C ARG A 363 8.17 -22.63 -16.10
N PRO A 364 9.25 -22.87 -15.30
CA PRO A 364 10.43 -22.01 -15.33
C PRO A 364 10.98 -21.87 -16.74
N GLU A 365 11.35 -20.65 -17.11
CA GLU A 365 11.69 -20.30 -18.49
C GLU A 365 13.18 -20.42 -18.78
N ALA A 366 14.04 -20.21 -17.77
CA ALA A 366 15.49 -20.26 -17.91
C ALA A 366 16.19 -20.76 -16.64
N VAL A 367 17.43 -21.19 -16.81
CA VAL A 367 18.30 -21.65 -15.73
C VAL A 367 19.38 -20.60 -15.47
N TYR A 368 19.53 -20.22 -14.18
CA TYR A 368 20.42 -19.15 -13.74
C TYR A 368 21.87 -19.35 -14.22
N GLU A 369 22.39 -20.56 -14.06
CA GLU A 369 23.78 -20.92 -14.39
C GLU A 369 24.10 -20.93 -15.89
N ASP A 370 23.07 -20.88 -16.74
CA ASP A 370 23.24 -20.82 -18.20
C ASP A 370 23.26 -19.39 -18.75
N LEU A 371 23.07 -18.41 -17.90
CA LEU A 371 22.97 -17.01 -18.34
C LEU A 371 24.34 -16.36 -18.55
N ASN A 372 24.45 -15.55 -19.61
CA ASN A 372 25.57 -14.62 -19.73
C ASN A 372 25.36 -13.45 -18.76
N LEU A 373 25.75 -13.67 -17.50
CA LEU A 373 25.42 -12.82 -16.37
C LEU A 373 26.68 -12.17 -15.78
N MET A 374 26.60 -10.89 -15.49
CA MET A 374 27.57 -10.14 -14.69
C MET A 374 26.97 -9.90 -13.30
N GLU A 375 27.60 -10.43 -12.29
CA GLU A 375 27.23 -10.24 -10.90
C GLU A 375 28.07 -9.10 -10.29
N VAL A 376 27.43 -8.07 -9.78
CA VAL A 376 28.09 -6.85 -9.30
C VAL A 376 27.69 -6.47 -7.88
N ASP A 377 28.59 -5.78 -7.20
CA ASP A 377 28.28 -4.98 -6.03
C ASP A 377 28.00 -3.55 -6.50
N PRO A 378 26.80 -2.98 -6.24
CA PRO A 378 26.49 -1.63 -6.72
C PRO A 378 27.33 -0.54 -6.07
N LEU A 379 28.00 -0.81 -4.94
CA LEU A 379 28.86 0.14 -4.24
C LEU A 379 30.35 -0.02 -4.58
N ALA A 380 30.78 -1.17 -5.13
CA ALA A 380 32.18 -1.41 -5.48
C ALA A 380 32.53 -0.88 -6.88
N GLU A 381 33.81 -0.73 -7.17
CA GLU A 381 34.28 -0.51 -8.54
C GLU A 381 34.08 -1.77 -9.38
N TRP A 382 33.60 -1.62 -10.61
CA TRP A 382 33.45 -2.74 -11.53
C TRP A 382 34.71 -2.91 -12.37
N PRO A 383 35.16 -4.14 -12.61
CA PRO A 383 36.41 -4.39 -13.32
C PRO A 383 36.37 -3.92 -14.78
N HIS A 384 35.20 -3.90 -15.36
CA HIS A 384 34.90 -3.40 -16.70
C HIS A 384 33.43 -3.02 -16.82
N PRO A 385 33.04 -2.17 -17.77
CA PRO A 385 31.63 -1.93 -18.06
C PRO A 385 31.01 -3.24 -18.62
N PRO A 386 29.68 -3.44 -18.41
CA PRO A 386 29.00 -4.61 -18.96
C PRO A 386 28.96 -4.59 -20.49
N CYS A 387 29.07 -5.77 -21.09
CA CYS A 387 28.85 -5.93 -22.53
C CYS A 387 27.37 -5.67 -22.87
N GLU A 388 27.07 -5.16 -24.07
CA GLU A 388 25.76 -4.64 -24.45
C GLU A 388 24.57 -5.58 -24.20
N THR A 389 24.73 -6.89 -24.44
CA THR A 389 23.66 -7.90 -24.26
C THR A 389 23.81 -8.75 -22.99
N GLN A 390 24.75 -8.38 -22.11
CA GLN A 390 25.00 -9.09 -20.87
C GLN A 390 23.91 -8.82 -19.84
N TRP A 391 23.39 -9.83 -19.18
CA TRP A 391 22.51 -9.68 -18.02
C TRP A 391 23.28 -9.16 -16.83
N ILE A 392 22.65 -8.33 -16.02
CA ILE A 392 23.26 -7.78 -14.80
C ILE A 392 22.40 -8.14 -13.60
N THR A 393 23.05 -8.55 -12.52
CA THR A 393 22.40 -8.73 -11.21
C THR A 393 23.31 -8.28 -10.08
N VAL A 394 22.75 -8.13 -8.91
CA VAL A 394 23.54 -7.92 -7.68
C VAL A 394 24.12 -9.26 -7.23
N ARG A 395 25.42 -9.27 -6.92
CA ARG A 395 26.10 -10.49 -6.43
C ARG A 395 25.59 -10.90 -5.05
N ASP A 396 25.64 -12.18 -4.76
CA ASP A 396 25.36 -12.69 -3.42
C ASP A 396 26.40 -12.20 -2.40
N GLY A 397 25.99 -12.12 -1.14
CA GLY A 397 26.83 -11.64 -0.05
C GLY A 397 26.89 -10.12 0.10
N VAL A 398 26.24 -9.34 -0.76
CA VAL A 398 26.08 -7.90 -0.55
C VAL A 398 25.15 -7.66 0.64
N THR A 399 25.61 -6.85 1.60
CA THR A 399 24.90 -6.61 2.86
C THR A 399 23.76 -5.60 2.78
N LEU A 400 23.58 -4.95 1.62
CA LEU A 400 22.44 -4.06 1.38
C LEU A 400 21.13 -4.86 1.26
N PRO A 401 19.98 -4.27 1.68
CA PRO A 401 18.68 -4.85 1.34
C PRO A 401 18.51 -4.99 -0.17
N PRO A 402 17.83 -6.02 -0.66
CA PRO A 402 17.60 -6.22 -2.09
C PRO A 402 17.01 -4.98 -2.77
N ILE A 403 15.97 -4.36 -2.22
CA ILE A 403 15.37 -3.15 -2.79
C ILE A 403 16.40 -2.03 -2.96
N THR A 404 17.18 -1.73 -1.93
CA THR A 404 18.21 -0.69 -1.98
C THR A 404 19.32 -1.06 -2.97
N ALA A 405 19.79 -2.30 -2.95
CA ALA A 405 20.88 -2.75 -3.80
C ALA A 405 20.52 -2.66 -5.30
N PHE A 406 19.32 -3.12 -5.70
CA PHE A 406 18.87 -3.04 -7.09
C PHE A 406 18.51 -1.62 -7.53
N ARG A 407 17.96 -0.78 -6.63
CA ARG A 407 17.78 0.65 -6.90
C ARG A 407 19.11 1.32 -7.21
N LEU A 408 20.16 1.05 -6.42
CA LEU A 408 21.52 1.56 -6.66
C LEU A 408 22.15 1.01 -7.93
N LEU A 409 21.92 -0.28 -8.23
CA LEU A 409 22.32 -0.86 -9.51
C LEU A 409 21.71 -0.09 -10.69
N ALA A 410 20.43 0.22 -10.62
CA ALA A 410 19.75 1.00 -11.66
C ALA A 410 20.31 2.43 -11.81
N VAL A 411 20.64 3.11 -10.70
CA VAL A 411 21.33 4.41 -10.71
C VAL A 411 22.67 4.30 -11.43
N ARG A 412 23.44 3.29 -11.10
CA ARG A 412 24.77 3.11 -11.68
C ARG A 412 24.71 2.79 -13.17
N LEU A 413 23.79 1.93 -13.58
CA LEU A 413 23.56 1.64 -15.00
C LEU A 413 23.12 2.90 -15.76
N ALA A 414 22.25 3.72 -15.17
CA ALA A 414 21.84 4.99 -15.76
C ALA A 414 23.01 5.97 -15.92
N ALA A 415 23.89 6.07 -14.91
CA ALA A 415 25.10 6.91 -14.97
C ALA A 415 26.09 6.45 -16.06
N LEU A 416 26.11 5.15 -16.36
CA LEU A 416 26.93 4.59 -17.45
C LEU A 416 26.23 4.66 -18.82
N GLY A 417 24.99 5.14 -18.90
CA GLY A 417 24.18 5.08 -20.11
C GLY A 417 23.84 3.64 -20.55
N SER A 418 23.94 2.69 -19.62
CA SER A 418 23.75 1.27 -19.92
C SER A 418 22.28 0.88 -19.95
N ARG A 419 21.90 0.13 -20.97
CA ARG A 419 20.56 -0.47 -21.16
C ARG A 419 20.56 -1.98 -20.93
N ASN A 420 21.54 -2.52 -20.25
CA ASN A 420 21.59 -3.94 -19.92
C ASN A 420 20.36 -4.41 -19.16
N PRO A 421 19.79 -5.59 -19.45
CA PRO A 421 18.67 -6.15 -18.73
C PRO A 421 19.08 -6.55 -17.31
N ILE A 422 18.17 -6.37 -16.37
CA ILE A 422 18.38 -6.65 -14.94
C ILE A 422 17.65 -7.93 -14.56
N LEU A 423 18.39 -8.89 -13.98
CA LEU A 423 17.82 -10.02 -13.26
C LEU A 423 17.70 -9.68 -11.77
N LEU A 424 16.48 -9.66 -11.26
CA LEU A 424 16.20 -9.41 -9.85
C LEU A 424 16.32 -10.69 -9.02
N LYS A 425 16.85 -10.56 -7.80
CA LYS A 425 16.86 -11.62 -6.78
C LYS A 425 16.03 -11.19 -5.58
N ASP A 426 15.29 -12.11 -4.99
CA ASP A 426 14.46 -11.84 -3.80
C ASP A 426 15.31 -11.66 -2.53
N ARG A 427 16.54 -12.20 -2.52
CA ARG A 427 17.50 -12.09 -1.43
C ARG A 427 18.94 -12.13 -1.95
N LEU A 428 19.82 -11.50 -1.18
CA LEU A 428 21.25 -11.40 -1.48
C LEU A 428 22.12 -12.13 -0.44
N ILE A 429 21.52 -12.51 0.67
CA ILE A 429 22.15 -13.24 1.78
C ILE A 429 21.21 -14.37 2.20
N ALA A 430 21.77 -15.54 2.38
CA ALA A 430 21.01 -16.68 2.90
C ALA A 430 20.41 -16.32 4.28
N PRO A 431 19.13 -16.63 4.53
CA PRO A 431 18.49 -16.34 5.81
C PRO A 431 19.19 -17.12 6.93
N ARG A 432 19.36 -16.46 8.09
CA ARG A 432 19.95 -17.10 9.28
C ARG A 432 19.10 -18.25 9.84
N GLN A 433 17.80 -18.21 9.59
CA GLN A 433 16.82 -19.25 9.94
C GLN A 433 15.95 -19.53 8.71
N ALA A 434 15.52 -20.77 8.57
CA ALA A 434 14.57 -21.14 7.53
C ALA A 434 13.24 -20.39 7.76
N LEU A 435 12.76 -19.70 6.74
CA LEU A 435 11.44 -19.09 6.75
C LEU A 435 10.38 -20.15 6.44
N SER A 436 9.16 -19.95 6.96
CA SER A 436 8.02 -20.71 6.44
C SER A 436 7.82 -20.38 4.95
N GLN A 437 7.17 -21.26 4.21
CA GLN A 437 6.88 -21.04 2.79
C GLN A 437 6.13 -19.71 2.58
N GLU A 438 5.11 -19.45 3.41
CA GLU A 438 4.31 -18.22 3.35
C GLU A 438 5.17 -16.96 3.63
N ALA A 439 6.01 -16.99 4.65
CA ALA A 439 6.89 -15.87 4.97
C ALA A 439 7.93 -15.61 3.86
N ALA A 440 8.48 -16.66 3.27
CA ALA A 440 9.40 -16.55 2.14
C ALA A 440 8.71 -15.95 0.91
N GLN A 441 7.48 -16.38 0.62
CA GLN A 441 6.68 -15.84 -0.48
C GLN A 441 6.36 -14.35 -0.28
N LEU A 442 5.95 -13.95 0.93
CA LEU A 442 5.69 -12.55 1.24
C LEU A 442 6.95 -11.70 1.11
N GLN A 443 8.10 -12.21 1.57
CA GLN A 443 9.40 -11.54 1.44
C GLN A 443 9.79 -11.34 -0.02
N ALA A 444 9.68 -12.38 -0.84
CA ALA A 444 9.94 -12.30 -2.27
C ALA A 444 8.99 -11.32 -2.96
N ALA A 445 7.69 -11.37 -2.64
CA ALA A 445 6.69 -10.46 -3.18
C ALA A 445 7.00 -8.98 -2.84
N VAL A 446 7.44 -8.69 -1.60
CA VAL A 446 7.86 -7.33 -1.23
C VAL A 446 9.09 -6.90 -2.00
N ASN A 447 10.16 -7.71 -2.02
CA ASN A 447 11.44 -7.33 -2.63
C ASN A 447 11.32 -7.20 -4.16
N LEU A 448 10.85 -8.23 -4.83
CA LEU A 448 10.71 -8.24 -6.29
C LEU A 448 9.60 -7.29 -6.74
N GLY A 449 8.45 -7.34 -6.06
CA GLY A 449 7.30 -6.52 -6.39
C GLY A 449 7.54 -5.02 -6.24
N SER A 450 8.31 -4.58 -5.22
CA SER A 450 8.70 -3.17 -5.06
C SER A 450 9.55 -2.68 -6.23
N LEU A 451 10.51 -3.49 -6.67
CA LEU A 451 11.40 -3.17 -7.77
C LEU A 451 10.66 -3.17 -9.12
N LEU A 452 9.80 -4.16 -9.34
CA LEU A 452 8.95 -4.21 -10.53
C LEU A 452 7.97 -3.03 -10.57
N ALA A 453 7.46 -2.59 -9.42
CA ALA A 453 6.60 -1.40 -9.33
C ALA A 453 7.38 -0.09 -9.58
N ASP A 454 8.68 -0.06 -9.30
CA ASP A 454 9.58 1.03 -9.69
C ASP A 454 9.96 0.98 -11.20
N GLY A 455 9.49 -0.01 -11.94
CA GLY A 455 9.83 -0.25 -13.35
C GLY A 455 11.18 -0.92 -13.57
N LEU A 456 11.76 -1.50 -12.53
CA LEU A 456 13.06 -2.18 -12.58
C LEU A 456 12.87 -3.70 -12.74
N GLY A 457 13.72 -4.32 -13.56
CA GLY A 457 13.77 -5.78 -13.73
C GLY A 457 13.17 -6.28 -15.05
N ASP A 458 13.90 -7.18 -15.66
CA ASP A 458 13.56 -7.85 -16.92
C ASP A 458 13.38 -9.36 -16.73
N ALA A 459 13.93 -9.89 -15.63
CA ALA A 459 13.69 -11.24 -15.14
C ALA A 459 13.77 -11.29 -13.61
N ILE A 460 13.24 -12.35 -13.02
CA ILE A 460 13.26 -12.63 -11.57
C ILE A 460 13.82 -14.03 -11.32
N LEU A 461 14.59 -14.19 -10.23
CA LEU A 461 15.12 -15.45 -9.73
C LEU A 461 14.44 -15.81 -8.41
#